data_90773a1931a1d66b3398bf2c52578070
#
_entry.id   90773a1931a1d66b3398bf2c52578070
#
_cell.length_a   1.000
_cell.length_b   1.000
_cell.length_c   1.000
_cell.angle_alpha   90.00
_cell.angle_beta   90.00
_cell.angle_gamma   90.00
#
_symmetry.space_group_name_H-M   'P 1'
#
loop_
_entity.id
_entity.type
_entity.pdbx_description
1 polymer ?
#
loop_
_entity_poly.entity_id
_entity_poly.type
_entity_poly.pdbx_seq_one_letter_code
_entity_poly.pdbx_strand_id
1 'polypeptide(L)'
;VIDLRFPLLLLLLPPGLWLAWRAAYRWGIPSAHPTARLARLAARGIPMLLVAVLVVAASGPELRRAVKGRAPVVDFAMVLDGSSSMRALDDGKESRWDAARRLLRTFILRRPDDRFALVLFSAHPVTLSPLSADHARLWGTLNRLKLEGRDDGTAIGSALMTAVRRLADSPARSRVILLLTDGAQNRGRVMPAEAAQEARSTGIRIHTVLLGKPGAESLYPLEGGGQAWLKVDTDPDTLKQIAQATGGEALAADDPEGLARSLASIDRLEKTTLPVDPPTEGEALGRWALFAAVLLALPLGFDLARKRGKARPAWMAGP
;
A
#
# COMPACT_ATOMS: atom_id res chain seq x y z
N VAL A 1 -10.37 18.94 -5.58
CA VAL A 1 -10.06 20.15 -4.78
C VAL A 1 -8.81 20.78 -5.38
N ILE A 2 -8.86 22.12 -5.57
CA ILE A 2 -7.67 22.87 -6.00
C ILE A 2 -6.90 23.25 -4.73
N ASP A 3 -5.65 22.85 -4.65
CA ASP A 3 -4.72 23.22 -3.58
C ASP A 3 -3.62 24.12 -4.17
N LEU A 4 -3.05 24.99 -3.34
CA LEU A 4 -2.01 25.93 -3.76
C LEU A 4 -0.72 25.59 -3.00
N ARG A 5 0.34 25.30 -3.73
CA ARG A 5 1.64 24.96 -3.14
C ARG A 5 2.27 26.15 -2.40
N PHE A 6 2.04 27.36 -2.93
CA PHE A 6 2.59 28.60 -2.36
C PHE A 6 1.51 29.69 -2.27
N PRO A 7 0.50 29.56 -1.37
CA PRO A 7 -0.65 30.48 -1.32
C PRO A 7 -0.26 31.93 -1.00
N LEU A 8 0.83 32.13 -0.28
CA LEU A 8 1.33 33.47 0.07
C LEU A 8 1.72 34.31 -1.16
N LEU A 9 2.04 33.68 -2.30
CA LEU A 9 2.35 34.41 -3.53
C LEU A 9 1.14 35.18 -4.08
N LEU A 10 -0.08 34.79 -3.72
CA LEU A 10 -1.28 35.57 -4.09
C LEU A 10 -1.31 36.98 -3.49
N LEU A 11 -0.57 37.23 -2.41
CA LEU A 11 -0.41 38.56 -1.84
C LEU A 11 0.32 39.54 -2.77
N LEU A 12 1.02 39.02 -3.79
CA LEU A 12 1.65 39.84 -4.82
C LEU A 12 0.65 40.33 -5.89
N LEU A 13 -0.58 39.82 -5.92
CA LEU A 13 -1.59 40.28 -6.88
C LEU A 13 -1.91 41.79 -6.78
N PRO A 14 -2.25 42.36 -5.60
CA PRO A 14 -2.59 43.78 -5.52
C PRO A 14 -1.43 44.71 -5.97
N PRO A 15 -0.18 44.58 -5.48
CA PRO A 15 0.91 45.43 -5.93
C PRO A 15 1.30 45.17 -7.39
N GLY A 16 1.24 43.91 -7.84
CA GLY A 16 1.53 43.56 -9.24
C GLY A 16 0.51 44.19 -10.22
N LEU A 17 -0.79 44.11 -9.92
CA LEU A 17 -1.84 44.72 -10.70
C LEU A 17 -1.75 46.24 -10.71
N TRP A 18 -1.42 46.84 -9.57
CA TRP A 18 -1.20 48.29 -9.47
C TRP A 18 -0.03 48.76 -10.36
N LEU A 19 1.08 48.04 -10.32
CA LEU A 19 2.25 48.33 -11.17
C LEU A 19 1.92 48.15 -12.66
N ALA A 20 1.22 47.09 -13.04
CA ALA A 20 0.78 46.84 -14.40
C ALA A 20 -0.19 47.96 -14.91
N TRP A 21 -1.13 48.38 -14.05
CA TRP A 21 -2.05 49.50 -14.37
C TRP A 21 -1.28 50.81 -14.54
N ARG A 22 -0.34 51.14 -13.62
CA ARG A 22 0.48 52.34 -13.70
C ARG A 22 1.36 52.36 -14.96
N ALA A 23 1.96 51.22 -15.32
CA ALA A 23 2.75 51.10 -16.55
C ALA A 23 1.88 51.28 -17.80
N ALA A 24 0.71 50.63 -17.83
CA ALA A 24 -0.25 50.76 -18.95
C ALA A 24 -0.81 52.21 -19.12
N TYR A 25 -0.93 52.93 -17.98
CA TYR A 25 -1.37 54.33 -18.01
C TYR A 25 -0.30 55.25 -18.61
N ARG A 26 0.97 54.98 -18.37
CA ARG A 26 2.11 55.76 -18.93
C ARG A 26 2.30 55.52 -20.45
N TRP A 27 1.80 54.41 -20.97
CA TRP A 27 1.86 54.03 -22.39
C TRP A 27 0.60 54.50 -23.13
N GLY A 28 0.20 55.78 -22.91
CA GLY A 28 -0.98 56.36 -23.52
C GLY A 28 -0.98 56.24 -25.05
N ILE A 29 -2.05 55.65 -25.61
CA ILE A 29 -2.32 55.63 -27.05
C ILE A 29 -3.06 56.92 -27.41
N PRO A 30 -2.48 57.84 -28.24
CA PRO A 30 -3.20 59.01 -28.74
C PRO A 30 -4.37 58.55 -29.59
N SER A 31 -5.57 59.07 -29.36
CA SER A 31 -6.78 58.54 -29.96
C SER A 31 -7.60 59.61 -30.64
N ALA A 32 -7.78 59.44 -31.94
CA ALA A 32 -8.77 60.17 -32.72
C ALA A 32 -9.88 59.30 -33.38
N HIS A 33 -9.87 57.96 -33.11
CA HIS A 33 -10.84 57.06 -33.77
C HIS A 33 -11.72 56.29 -32.74
N PRO A 34 -13.01 55.98 -33.05
CA PRO A 34 -13.94 55.29 -32.18
C PRO A 34 -13.48 53.84 -31.84
N THR A 35 -12.75 53.16 -32.72
CA THR A 35 -12.09 51.86 -32.49
C THR A 35 -10.99 51.92 -31.41
N ALA A 36 -10.51 53.12 -31.06
CA ALA A 36 -9.51 53.35 -30.04
C ALA A 36 -10.00 53.04 -28.60
N ARG A 37 -11.30 52.93 -28.34
CA ARG A 37 -11.82 52.51 -27.02
C ARG A 37 -11.51 51.07 -26.72
N LEU A 38 -11.79 50.15 -27.64
CA LEU A 38 -11.47 48.71 -27.50
C LEU A 38 -9.95 48.47 -27.43
N ALA A 39 -9.18 49.17 -28.30
CA ALA A 39 -7.72 49.08 -28.27
C ALA A 39 -7.13 49.58 -26.94
N ARG A 40 -7.69 50.62 -26.32
CA ARG A 40 -7.27 51.12 -25.00
C ARG A 40 -7.63 50.17 -23.86
N LEU A 41 -8.82 49.55 -23.89
CA LEU A 41 -9.21 48.55 -22.90
C LEU A 41 -8.31 47.31 -23.00
N ALA A 42 -8.03 46.86 -24.22
CA ALA A 42 -7.09 45.73 -24.43
C ALA A 42 -5.66 46.08 -23.99
N ALA A 43 -5.15 47.25 -24.34
CA ALA A 43 -3.80 47.68 -23.96
C ALA A 43 -3.61 47.82 -22.44
N ARG A 44 -4.66 48.08 -21.67
CA ARG A 44 -4.63 48.14 -20.21
C ARG A 44 -4.97 46.82 -19.56
N GLY A 45 -5.90 46.04 -20.11
CA GLY A 45 -6.35 44.78 -19.57
C GLY A 45 -5.34 43.64 -19.74
N ILE A 46 -4.66 43.55 -20.88
CA ILE A 46 -3.72 42.47 -21.18
C ILE A 46 -2.55 42.40 -20.17
N PRO A 47 -1.85 43.52 -19.84
CA PRO A 47 -0.79 43.45 -18.85
C PRO A 47 -1.25 43.05 -17.43
N MET A 48 -2.44 43.53 -17.04
CA MET A 48 -3.04 43.16 -15.76
C MET A 48 -3.41 41.69 -15.73
N LEU A 49 -4.02 41.17 -16.77
CA LEU A 49 -4.36 39.74 -16.90
C LEU A 49 -3.09 38.88 -16.92
N LEU A 50 -2.05 39.32 -17.62
CA LEU A 50 -0.76 38.61 -17.62
C LEU A 50 -0.16 38.50 -16.23
N VAL A 51 -0.11 39.59 -15.45
CA VAL A 51 0.37 39.59 -14.09
C VAL A 51 -0.47 38.66 -13.21
N ALA A 52 -1.80 38.72 -13.33
CA ALA A 52 -2.69 37.83 -12.56
C ALA A 52 -2.42 36.36 -12.87
N VAL A 53 -2.32 35.99 -14.15
CA VAL A 53 -2.03 34.61 -14.59
C VAL A 53 -0.66 34.17 -14.12
N LEU A 54 0.38 35.00 -14.17
CA LEU A 54 1.71 34.68 -13.70
C LEU A 54 1.76 34.45 -12.18
N VAL A 55 1.07 35.29 -11.40
CA VAL A 55 1.03 35.11 -9.94
C VAL A 55 0.27 33.83 -9.57
N VAL A 56 -0.85 33.55 -10.25
CA VAL A 56 -1.60 32.30 -10.05
C VAL A 56 -0.74 31.08 -10.47
N ALA A 57 -0.03 31.19 -11.61
CA ALA A 57 0.89 30.11 -12.03
C ALA A 57 2.00 29.87 -11.01
N ALA A 58 2.59 30.94 -10.47
CA ALA A 58 3.65 30.87 -9.47
C ALA A 58 3.17 30.31 -8.12
N SER A 59 1.87 30.51 -7.78
CA SER A 59 1.29 29.93 -6.55
C SER A 59 1.18 28.41 -6.61
N GLY A 60 1.49 27.78 -7.75
CA GLY A 60 1.56 26.33 -7.93
C GLY A 60 0.22 25.63 -7.72
N PRO A 61 -0.83 25.97 -8.50
CA PRO A 61 -2.11 25.30 -8.36
C PRO A 61 -1.99 23.82 -8.75
N GLU A 62 -2.43 22.95 -7.86
CA GLU A 62 -2.49 21.50 -8.04
C GLU A 62 -3.96 21.06 -8.00
N LEU A 63 -4.39 20.34 -9.02
CA LEU A 63 -5.70 19.70 -9.01
C LEU A 63 -5.56 18.35 -8.30
N ARG A 64 -5.90 18.29 -7.02
CA ARG A 64 -5.97 17.03 -6.29
C ARG A 64 -7.25 16.30 -6.65
N ARG A 65 -7.12 15.27 -7.47
CA ARG A 65 -8.18 14.29 -7.70
C ARG A 65 -8.03 13.18 -6.66
N ALA A 66 -9.12 12.86 -5.96
CA ALA A 66 -9.19 11.63 -5.21
C ALA A 66 -9.18 10.48 -6.24
N VAL A 67 -8.03 9.89 -6.44
CA VAL A 67 -7.94 8.61 -7.16
C VAL A 67 -8.52 7.58 -6.20
N LYS A 68 -9.37 6.67 -6.71
CA LYS A 68 -9.78 5.50 -5.90
C LYS A 68 -8.51 4.85 -5.38
N GLY A 69 -8.25 5.03 -4.07
CA GLY A 69 -7.04 4.52 -3.45
C GLY A 69 -6.98 3.03 -3.66
N ARG A 70 -5.82 2.52 -4.08
CA ARG A 70 -5.53 1.10 -3.88
C ARG A 70 -5.75 0.82 -2.40
N ALA A 71 -6.45 -0.25 -2.09
CA ALA A 71 -6.56 -0.70 -0.70
C ALA A 71 -5.15 -0.74 -0.10
N PRO A 72 -4.98 -0.25 1.14
CA PRO A 72 -3.67 -0.27 1.77
C PRO A 72 -3.13 -1.70 1.77
N VAL A 73 -1.88 -1.87 1.38
CA VAL A 73 -1.18 -3.15 1.31
C VAL A 73 -0.99 -3.69 2.73
N VAL A 74 -1.38 -4.94 2.93
CA VAL A 74 -1.12 -5.70 4.16
C VAL A 74 0.06 -6.63 3.92
N ASP A 75 0.98 -6.68 4.87
CA ASP A 75 2.09 -7.62 4.84
C ASP A 75 1.77 -8.83 5.72
N PHE A 76 1.70 -9.99 5.12
CA PHE A 76 1.43 -11.24 5.79
C PHE A 76 2.70 -12.09 5.92
N ALA A 77 2.95 -12.64 7.12
CA ALA A 77 3.83 -13.78 7.28
C ALA A 77 2.97 -15.02 7.55
N MET A 78 2.94 -15.92 6.60
CA MET A 78 2.25 -17.20 6.70
C MET A 78 3.18 -18.21 7.39
N VAL A 79 2.80 -18.63 8.59
CA VAL A 79 3.56 -19.57 9.44
C VAL A 79 2.82 -20.89 9.42
N LEU A 80 3.35 -21.85 8.69
CA LEU A 80 2.71 -23.12 8.43
C LEU A 80 3.43 -24.25 9.14
N ASP A 81 2.68 -25.03 9.90
CA ASP A 81 3.17 -26.24 10.54
C ASP A 81 3.48 -27.31 9.49
N GLY A 82 4.64 -27.88 9.58
CA GLY A 82 5.11 -28.97 8.72
C GLY A 82 5.49 -30.22 9.53
N SER A 83 5.00 -30.33 10.77
CA SER A 83 5.16 -31.53 11.61
C SER A 83 4.43 -32.73 10.99
N SER A 84 4.80 -33.92 11.44
CA SER A 84 4.24 -35.17 10.94
C SER A 84 2.72 -35.25 11.14
N SER A 85 2.17 -34.64 12.21
CA SER A 85 0.74 -34.59 12.52
C SER A 85 -0.10 -33.95 11.41
N MET A 86 0.46 -33.02 10.65
CA MET A 86 -0.20 -32.40 9.50
C MET A 86 -0.51 -33.38 8.35
N ARG A 87 0.01 -34.60 8.39
CA ARG A 87 -0.33 -35.67 7.45
C ARG A 87 -1.65 -36.36 7.80
N ALA A 88 -2.21 -36.09 8.97
CA ALA A 88 -3.47 -36.67 9.42
C ALA A 88 -4.64 -36.37 8.47
N LEU A 89 -5.53 -37.33 8.33
CA LEU A 89 -6.74 -37.28 7.50
C LEU A 89 -7.96 -37.20 8.42
N ASP A 90 -8.49 -36.00 8.63
CA ASP A 90 -9.63 -35.82 9.55
C ASP A 90 -10.95 -36.35 8.96
N ASP A 91 -11.11 -36.22 7.64
CA ASP A 91 -12.28 -36.72 6.88
C ASP A 91 -11.97 -38.01 6.10
N GLY A 92 -10.77 -38.56 6.25
CA GLY A 92 -10.29 -39.74 5.54
C GLY A 92 -9.96 -39.52 4.04
N LYS A 93 -10.03 -38.31 3.54
CA LYS A 93 -9.84 -38.00 2.11
C LYS A 93 -8.62 -37.11 1.84
N GLU A 94 -8.49 -36.00 2.55
CA GLU A 94 -7.45 -35.00 2.36
C GLU A 94 -6.66 -34.81 3.65
N SER A 95 -5.33 -34.66 3.56
CA SER A 95 -4.50 -34.34 4.73
C SER A 95 -4.71 -32.89 5.17
N ARG A 96 -4.52 -32.60 6.48
CA ARG A 96 -4.51 -31.23 7.03
C ARG A 96 -3.57 -30.34 6.24
N TRP A 97 -2.40 -30.88 5.85
CA TRP A 97 -1.41 -30.21 5.03
C TRP A 97 -1.98 -29.79 3.66
N ASP A 98 -2.61 -30.70 2.95
CA ASP A 98 -3.13 -30.41 1.62
C ASP A 98 -4.31 -29.43 1.69
N ALA A 99 -5.20 -29.61 2.68
CA ALA A 99 -6.27 -28.67 2.95
C ALA A 99 -5.75 -27.26 3.24
N ALA A 100 -4.73 -27.14 4.13
CA ALA A 100 -4.09 -25.86 4.44
C ALA A 100 -3.48 -25.22 3.18
N ARG A 101 -2.71 -25.96 2.40
CA ARG A 101 -2.11 -25.46 1.14
C ARG A 101 -3.17 -24.95 0.15
N ARG A 102 -4.21 -25.73 -0.08
CA ARG A 102 -5.29 -25.37 -1.02
C ARG A 102 -5.99 -24.07 -0.61
N LEU A 103 -6.28 -23.93 0.66
CA LEU A 103 -6.98 -22.75 1.18
C LEU A 103 -6.09 -21.51 1.26
N LEU A 104 -4.82 -21.67 1.64
CA LEU A 104 -3.83 -20.60 1.59
C LEU A 104 -3.67 -20.06 0.16
N ARG A 105 -3.67 -20.93 -0.85
CA ARG A 105 -3.68 -20.50 -2.25
C ARG A 105 -4.87 -19.60 -2.55
N THR A 106 -6.07 -19.99 -2.14
CA THR A 106 -7.29 -19.21 -2.37
C THR A 106 -7.22 -17.86 -1.65
N PHE A 107 -6.68 -17.84 -0.42
CA PHE A 107 -6.48 -16.62 0.36
C PHE A 107 -5.52 -15.65 -0.34
N ILE A 108 -4.38 -16.14 -0.81
CA ILE A 108 -3.37 -15.34 -1.54
C ILE A 108 -3.96 -14.77 -2.83
N LEU A 109 -4.68 -15.59 -3.62
CA LEU A 109 -5.27 -15.17 -4.91
C LEU A 109 -6.35 -14.07 -4.75
N ARG A 110 -7.02 -13.99 -3.61
CA ARG A 110 -7.99 -12.93 -3.30
C ARG A 110 -7.35 -11.60 -2.89
N ARG A 111 -6.02 -11.55 -2.74
CA ARG A 111 -5.26 -10.42 -2.23
C ARG A 111 -4.09 -10.06 -3.17
N PRO A 112 -4.40 -9.61 -4.40
CA PRO A 112 -3.38 -9.40 -5.43
C PRO A 112 -2.39 -8.26 -5.10
N ASP A 113 -2.78 -7.33 -4.23
CA ASP A 113 -1.96 -6.18 -3.86
C ASP A 113 -1.13 -6.41 -2.59
N ASP A 114 -1.46 -7.44 -1.77
CA ASP A 114 -0.79 -7.73 -0.52
C ASP A 114 0.52 -8.49 -0.74
N ARG A 115 1.46 -8.37 0.22
CA ARG A 115 2.73 -9.09 0.19
C ARG A 115 2.72 -10.23 1.19
N PHE A 116 3.38 -11.33 0.81
CA PHE A 116 3.42 -12.54 1.63
C PHE A 116 4.86 -13.02 1.84
N ALA A 117 5.18 -13.37 3.09
CA ALA A 117 6.32 -14.21 3.45
C ALA A 117 5.81 -15.62 3.82
N LEU A 118 6.63 -16.64 3.62
CA LEU A 118 6.29 -18.01 3.98
C LEU A 118 7.36 -18.57 4.91
N VAL A 119 6.95 -18.96 6.11
CA VAL A 119 7.75 -19.67 7.11
C VAL A 119 7.13 -21.04 7.31
N LEU A 120 7.90 -22.08 7.07
CA LEU A 120 7.54 -23.44 7.43
C LEU A 120 8.28 -23.81 8.72
N PHE A 121 7.61 -24.50 9.60
CA PHE A 121 8.27 -25.00 10.81
C PHE A 121 7.87 -26.44 11.15
N SER A 122 8.76 -27.12 11.81
CA SER A 122 8.59 -28.38 12.52
C SER A 122 9.41 -28.27 13.81
N ALA A 123 10.43 -29.07 14.04
CA ALA A 123 11.40 -28.86 15.12
C ALA A 123 12.17 -27.52 14.96
N HIS A 124 12.37 -27.04 13.72
CA HIS A 124 13.05 -25.79 13.40
C HIS A 124 12.30 -25.00 12.33
N PRO A 125 12.21 -23.64 12.46
CA PRO A 125 11.60 -22.80 11.45
C PRO A 125 12.55 -22.51 10.29
N VAL A 126 12.01 -22.52 9.07
CA VAL A 126 12.72 -22.18 7.84
C VAL A 126 11.91 -21.15 7.04
N THR A 127 12.53 -20.03 6.67
CA THR A 127 11.91 -19.10 5.74
C THR A 127 12.02 -19.64 4.32
N LEU A 128 10.90 -20.02 3.73
CA LEU A 128 10.82 -20.56 2.37
C LEU A 128 10.71 -19.47 1.31
N SER A 129 10.04 -18.37 1.66
CA SER A 129 9.92 -17.18 0.82
C SER A 129 10.03 -15.93 1.70
N PRO A 130 10.91 -14.98 1.36
CA PRO A 130 10.88 -13.67 1.98
C PRO A 130 9.61 -12.93 1.60
N LEU A 131 9.34 -11.79 2.26
CA LEU A 131 8.20 -10.93 1.96
C LEU A 131 8.26 -10.46 0.49
N SER A 132 7.23 -10.82 -0.28
CA SER A 132 7.18 -10.57 -1.71
C SER A 132 5.74 -10.42 -2.22
N ALA A 133 5.57 -9.63 -3.28
CA ALA A 133 4.34 -9.56 -4.07
C ALA A 133 4.30 -10.60 -5.22
N ASP A 134 5.36 -11.40 -5.39
CA ASP A 134 5.39 -12.47 -6.38
C ASP A 134 4.66 -13.73 -5.85
N HIS A 135 3.34 -13.71 -5.99
CA HIS A 135 2.47 -14.78 -5.53
C HIS A 135 2.66 -16.07 -6.32
N ALA A 136 3.05 -15.97 -7.59
CA ALA A 136 3.30 -17.15 -8.43
C ALA A 136 4.51 -17.93 -7.92
N ARG A 137 5.59 -17.25 -7.59
CA ARG A 137 6.79 -17.83 -6.99
C ARG A 137 6.51 -18.45 -5.62
N LEU A 138 5.78 -17.72 -4.77
CA LEU A 138 5.38 -18.19 -3.44
C LEU A 138 4.56 -19.48 -3.54
N TRP A 139 3.57 -19.48 -4.42
CA TRP A 139 2.75 -20.66 -4.69
C TRP A 139 3.59 -21.83 -5.25
N GLY A 140 4.45 -21.56 -6.20
CA GLY A 140 5.38 -22.57 -6.75
C GLY A 140 6.27 -23.19 -5.67
N THR A 141 6.69 -22.41 -4.68
CA THR A 141 7.46 -22.91 -3.53
C THR A 141 6.59 -23.80 -2.65
N LEU A 142 5.42 -23.33 -2.23
CA LEU A 142 4.49 -24.07 -1.38
C LEU A 142 4.04 -25.39 -2.03
N ASN A 143 3.82 -25.41 -3.33
CA ASN A 143 3.33 -26.61 -4.04
C ASN A 143 4.38 -27.71 -4.18
N ARG A 144 5.67 -27.36 -4.19
CA ARG A 144 6.77 -28.33 -4.27
C ARG A 144 7.18 -28.93 -2.93
N LEU A 145 6.65 -28.38 -1.82
CA LEU A 145 7.00 -28.85 -0.48
C LEU A 145 6.41 -30.24 -0.21
N LYS A 146 7.27 -31.10 0.30
CA LYS A 146 6.90 -32.38 0.89
C LYS A 146 7.21 -32.37 2.38
N LEU A 147 6.37 -33.00 3.18
CA LEU A 147 6.58 -33.12 4.63
C LEU A 147 7.54 -34.26 5.02
N GLU A 148 7.88 -35.13 4.08
CA GLU A 148 8.75 -36.29 4.32
C GLU A 148 10.19 -35.87 4.64
N GLY A 149 10.87 -36.66 5.52
CA GLY A 149 12.30 -36.48 5.81
C GLY A 149 12.67 -35.25 6.63
N ARG A 150 11.72 -34.64 7.35
CA ARG A 150 11.98 -33.51 8.24
C ARG A 150 12.12 -33.96 9.70
N ASP A 151 12.96 -33.23 10.48
CA ASP A 151 12.98 -33.39 11.93
C ASP A 151 11.59 -33.08 12.48
N ASP A 152 11.01 -34.04 13.19
CA ASP A 152 9.67 -33.94 13.73
C ASP A 152 9.62 -33.11 15.02
N GLY A 153 8.47 -32.46 15.22
CA GLY A 153 8.22 -31.62 16.36
C GLY A 153 7.58 -30.27 15.96
N THR A 154 7.18 -29.50 16.95
CA THR A 154 6.37 -28.30 16.78
C THR A 154 6.98 -27.16 17.60
N ALA A 155 7.76 -26.28 16.92
CA ALA A 155 8.49 -25.17 17.54
C ALA A 155 7.78 -23.83 17.30
N ILE A 156 6.57 -23.64 17.82
CA ILE A 156 5.68 -22.47 17.56
C ILE A 156 6.38 -21.14 17.89
N GLY A 157 6.95 -21.00 19.10
CA GLY A 157 7.58 -19.74 19.52
C GLY A 157 8.74 -19.33 18.63
N SER A 158 9.59 -20.29 18.22
CA SER A 158 10.70 -20.04 17.30
C SER A 158 10.21 -19.66 15.89
N ALA A 159 9.11 -20.25 15.44
CA ALA A 159 8.48 -19.94 14.15
C ALA A 159 7.89 -18.52 14.14
N LEU A 160 7.15 -18.17 15.19
CA LEU A 160 6.61 -16.82 15.36
C LEU A 160 7.71 -15.76 15.42
N MET A 161 8.79 -16.00 16.20
CA MET A 161 9.93 -15.09 16.26
C MET A 161 10.59 -14.90 14.88
N THR A 162 10.68 -15.96 14.09
CA THR A 162 11.17 -15.89 12.71
C THR A 162 10.26 -15.03 11.84
N ALA A 163 8.94 -15.19 11.95
CA ALA A 163 7.96 -14.40 11.22
C ALA A 163 7.99 -12.92 11.63
N VAL A 164 8.09 -12.63 12.94
CA VAL A 164 8.26 -11.26 13.46
C VAL A 164 9.44 -10.57 12.79
N ARG A 165 10.61 -11.21 12.76
CA ARG A 165 11.80 -10.68 12.09
C ARG A 165 11.60 -10.43 10.59
N ARG A 166 10.76 -11.21 9.91
CA ARG A 166 10.46 -10.98 8.47
C ARG A 166 9.56 -9.78 8.23
N LEU A 167 8.77 -9.38 9.23
CA LEU A 167 7.86 -8.24 9.15
C LEU A 167 8.38 -6.98 9.86
N ALA A 168 9.41 -7.09 10.69
CA ALA A 168 9.89 -5.97 11.53
C ALA A 168 10.25 -4.73 10.70
N ASP A 169 10.96 -4.91 9.59
CA ASP A 169 11.42 -3.80 8.72
C ASP A 169 10.41 -3.42 7.64
N SER A 170 9.20 -3.98 7.69
CA SER A 170 8.16 -3.67 6.71
C SER A 170 7.60 -2.26 6.91
N PRO A 171 7.51 -1.44 5.86
CA PRO A 171 6.88 -0.13 5.89
C PRO A 171 5.34 -0.20 5.84
N ALA A 172 4.73 -1.39 5.72
CA ALA A 172 3.28 -1.52 5.65
C ALA A 172 2.61 -1.08 6.95
N ARG A 173 1.46 -0.42 6.84
CA ARG A 173 0.65 0.03 7.99
C ARG A 173 0.06 -1.15 8.76
N SER A 174 -0.27 -2.25 8.08
CA SER A 174 -0.73 -3.49 8.70
C SER A 174 0.27 -4.62 8.44
N ARG A 175 0.69 -5.26 9.51
CA ARG A 175 1.59 -6.40 9.52
C ARG A 175 0.94 -7.52 10.32
N VAL A 176 0.76 -8.66 9.68
CA VAL A 176 -0.05 -9.77 10.18
C VAL A 176 0.70 -11.08 10.08
N ILE A 177 0.73 -11.85 11.15
CA ILE A 177 1.15 -13.24 11.14
C ILE A 177 -0.10 -14.12 11.12
N LEU A 178 -0.14 -15.08 10.22
CA LEU A 178 -1.14 -16.12 10.15
C LEU A 178 -0.47 -17.45 10.50
N LEU A 179 -0.70 -17.92 11.72
CA LEU A 179 -0.19 -19.22 12.21
C LEU A 179 -1.22 -20.31 11.95
N LEU A 180 -0.82 -21.35 11.22
CA LEU A 180 -1.62 -22.56 11.00
C LEU A 180 -0.87 -23.75 11.61
N THR A 181 -1.46 -24.39 12.58
CA THR A 181 -0.88 -25.55 13.31
C THR A 181 -1.99 -26.47 13.82
N ASP A 182 -1.68 -27.72 14.01
CA ASP A 182 -2.59 -28.70 14.60
C ASP A 182 -2.10 -29.17 15.99
N GLY A 183 -0.91 -28.72 16.44
CA GLY A 183 -0.24 -29.28 17.61
C GLY A 183 0.05 -28.27 18.72
N ALA A 184 0.47 -28.82 19.84
CA ALA A 184 1.06 -28.12 20.96
C ALA A 184 2.58 -27.97 20.76
N GLN A 185 3.16 -26.90 21.33
CA GLN A 185 4.61 -26.74 21.29
C GLN A 185 5.30 -27.84 22.09
N ASN A 186 6.16 -28.61 21.43
CA ASN A 186 6.99 -29.64 22.04
C ASN A 186 8.51 -29.51 21.75
N ARG A 187 8.87 -28.48 20.94
CA ARG A 187 10.25 -28.17 20.52
C ARG A 187 10.50 -26.67 20.53
N GLY A 188 11.78 -26.29 20.39
CA GLY A 188 12.21 -24.91 20.31
C GLY A 188 12.63 -24.31 21.64
N ARG A 189 13.45 -23.26 21.60
CA ARG A 189 13.96 -22.54 22.78
C ARG A 189 13.14 -21.33 23.16
N VAL A 190 12.41 -20.78 22.21
CA VAL A 190 11.57 -19.59 22.40
C VAL A 190 10.17 -20.03 22.82
N MET A 191 9.65 -19.45 23.88
CA MET A 191 8.28 -19.72 24.31
C MET A 191 7.29 -18.93 23.41
N PRO A 192 6.09 -19.51 23.12
CA PRO A 192 5.07 -18.81 22.33
C PRO A 192 4.69 -17.44 22.89
N ALA A 193 4.62 -17.32 24.21
CA ALA A 193 4.32 -16.05 24.89
C ALA A 193 5.38 -14.97 24.66
N GLU A 194 6.68 -15.34 24.64
CA GLU A 194 7.78 -14.43 24.35
C GLU A 194 7.68 -13.90 22.92
N ALA A 195 7.40 -14.79 21.96
CA ALA A 195 7.23 -14.40 20.56
C ALA A 195 5.99 -13.50 20.37
N ALA A 196 4.90 -13.76 21.09
CA ALA A 196 3.70 -12.92 21.07
C ALA A 196 3.97 -11.53 21.66
N GLN A 197 4.76 -11.45 22.75
CA GLN A 197 5.16 -10.16 23.33
C GLN A 197 6.01 -9.35 22.36
N GLU A 198 6.95 -9.96 21.66
CA GLU A 198 7.76 -9.30 20.65
C GLU A 198 6.92 -8.83 19.46
N ALA A 199 5.99 -9.65 18.98
CA ALA A 199 5.04 -9.24 17.94
C ALA A 199 4.21 -8.03 18.37
N ARG A 200 3.71 -8.02 19.60
CA ARG A 200 2.96 -6.89 20.16
C ARG A 200 3.80 -5.62 20.24
N SER A 201 5.05 -5.72 20.70
CA SER A 201 5.95 -4.56 20.84
C SER A 201 6.25 -3.90 19.50
N THR A 202 6.28 -4.69 18.44
CA THR A 202 6.48 -4.24 17.05
C THR A 202 5.18 -3.91 16.30
N GLY A 203 4.01 -4.03 16.95
CA GLY A 203 2.71 -3.74 16.34
C GLY A 203 2.29 -4.76 15.28
N ILE A 204 2.75 -6.02 15.39
CA ILE A 204 2.38 -7.12 14.52
C ILE A 204 1.24 -7.92 15.17
N ARG A 205 0.13 -8.11 14.45
CA ARG A 205 -0.98 -8.97 14.91
C ARG A 205 -0.73 -10.42 14.54
N ILE A 206 -1.10 -11.33 15.42
CA ILE A 206 -1.03 -12.78 15.17
C ILE A 206 -2.43 -13.35 15.21
N HIS A 207 -2.90 -13.85 14.07
CA HIS A 207 -4.05 -14.73 14.02
C HIS A 207 -3.58 -16.17 14.06
N THR A 208 -4.28 -16.99 14.83
CA THR A 208 -3.98 -18.42 14.94
C THR A 208 -5.15 -19.23 14.41
N VAL A 209 -4.85 -20.29 13.67
CA VAL A 209 -5.83 -21.26 13.17
C VAL A 209 -5.41 -22.64 13.63
N LEU A 210 -6.19 -23.22 14.52
CA LEU A 210 -6.04 -24.61 14.93
C LEU A 210 -6.68 -25.51 13.87
N LEU A 211 -5.90 -26.46 13.36
CA LEU A 211 -6.36 -27.45 12.39
C LEU A 211 -6.73 -28.75 13.10
N GLY A 212 -7.87 -29.33 12.72
CA GLY A 212 -8.40 -30.54 13.32
C GLY A 212 -9.13 -30.30 14.66
N LYS A 213 -9.72 -31.35 15.18
CA LYS A 213 -10.53 -31.31 16.42
C LYS A 213 -9.70 -31.63 17.65
N PRO A 214 -9.72 -30.78 18.69
CA PRO A 214 -9.04 -31.07 19.93
C PRO A 214 -9.51 -32.40 20.53
N GLY A 215 -8.54 -33.26 20.86
CA GLY A 215 -8.79 -34.53 21.53
C GLY A 215 -9.39 -35.64 20.65
N ALA A 216 -9.65 -35.38 19.36
CA ALA A 216 -10.12 -36.40 18.42
C ALA A 216 -8.95 -37.28 17.94
N GLU A 217 -9.28 -38.51 17.59
CA GLU A 217 -8.38 -39.41 16.87
C GLU A 217 -8.53 -39.12 15.37
N SER A 218 -7.41 -39.03 14.68
CA SER A 218 -7.37 -38.81 13.20
C SER A 218 -6.68 -39.99 12.55
N LEU A 219 -7.08 -40.30 11.34
CA LEU A 219 -6.47 -41.35 10.53
C LEU A 219 -5.11 -40.88 10.01
N TYR A 220 -4.06 -41.64 10.33
CA TYR A 220 -2.67 -41.26 10.02
C TYR A 220 -2.02 -42.29 9.08
N PRO A 221 -1.47 -41.86 7.94
CA PRO A 221 -0.75 -42.78 7.04
C PRO A 221 0.60 -43.17 7.63
N LEU A 222 0.87 -44.46 7.71
CA LEU A 222 2.14 -45.02 8.24
C LEU A 222 3.21 -45.11 7.15
N GLU A 223 4.46 -44.98 7.55
CA GLU A 223 5.61 -45.27 6.70
C GLU A 223 5.66 -46.80 6.41
N GLY A 224 5.68 -47.16 5.14
CA GLY A 224 5.59 -48.58 4.74
C GLY A 224 4.18 -49.06 4.34
N GLY A 225 3.20 -48.20 4.36
CA GLY A 225 1.82 -48.50 4.00
C GLY A 225 0.95 -48.85 5.19
N GLY A 226 -0.36 -48.67 5.02
CA GLY A 226 -1.33 -48.82 6.08
C GLY A 226 -1.70 -47.49 6.74
N GLN A 227 -2.63 -47.55 7.69
CA GLN A 227 -3.17 -46.37 8.40
C GLN A 227 -3.39 -46.76 9.87
N ALA A 228 -3.24 -45.78 10.77
CA ALA A 228 -3.54 -45.94 12.18
C ALA A 228 -4.32 -44.74 12.70
N TRP A 229 -5.19 -44.97 13.66
CA TRP A 229 -5.85 -43.90 14.41
C TRP A 229 -4.91 -43.39 15.48
N LEU A 230 -4.55 -42.13 15.41
CA LEU A 230 -3.66 -41.48 16.37
C LEU A 230 -4.32 -40.23 16.93
N LYS A 231 -4.11 -39.98 18.20
CA LYS A 231 -4.51 -38.75 18.87
C LYS A 231 -3.37 -37.75 18.76
N VAL A 232 -3.70 -36.54 18.27
CA VAL A 232 -2.74 -35.44 18.21
C VAL A 232 -2.95 -34.52 19.41
N ASP A 233 -1.89 -34.23 20.13
CA ASP A 233 -1.90 -33.27 21.23
C ASP A 233 -2.06 -31.86 20.69
N THR A 234 -3.12 -31.17 21.11
CA THR A 234 -3.44 -29.81 20.71
C THR A 234 -3.45 -28.90 21.92
N ASP A 235 -3.08 -27.63 21.75
CA ASP A 235 -3.11 -26.63 22.82
C ASP A 235 -3.86 -25.35 22.32
N PRO A 236 -5.19 -25.41 22.27
CA PRO A 236 -6.01 -24.27 21.85
C PRO A 236 -5.87 -23.08 22.79
N ASP A 237 -5.55 -23.29 24.08
CA ASP A 237 -5.43 -22.21 25.04
C ASP A 237 -4.18 -21.36 24.78
N THR A 238 -3.04 -21.98 24.50
CA THR A 238 -1.82 -21.27 24.08
C THR A 238 -2.06 -20.48 22.79
N LEU A 239 -2.73 -21.06 21.78
CA LEU A 239 -3.04 -20.36 20.53
C LEU A 239 -3.96 -19.14 20.77
N LYS A 240 -4.94 -19.28 21.64
CA LYS A 240 -5.83 -18.18 22.05
C LYS A 240 -5.07 -17.07 22.78
N GLN A 241 -4.16 -17.42 23.69
CA GLN A 241 -3.32 -16.46 24.40
C GLN A 241 -2.42 -15.67 23.44
N ILE A 242 -1.78 -16.32 22.48
CA ILE A 242 -0.94 -15.69 21.45
C ILE A 242 -1.76 -14.66 20.66
N ALA A 243 -2.94 -15.07 20.16
CA ALA A 243 -3.78 -14.18 19.37
C ALA A 243 -4.26 -12.97 20.19
N GLN A 244 -4.81 -13.21 21.39
CA GLN A 244 -5.30 -12.14 22.28
C GLN A 244 -4.19 -11.16 22.68
N ALA A 245 -2.99 -11.63 22.99
CA ALA A 245 -1.85 -10.80 23.39
C ALA A 245 -1.47 -9.78 22.30
N THR A 246 -1.73 -10.09 21.02
CA THR A 246 -1.36 -9.26 19.86
C THR A 246 -2.54 -8.54 19.21
N GLY A 247 -3.76 -8.70 19.76
CA GLY A 247 -4.98 -8.13 19.17
C GLY A 247 -5.47 -8.86 17.92
N GLY A 248 -5.05 -10.11 17.73
CA GLY A 248 -5.55 -11.00 16.69
C GLY A 248 -6.68 -11.91 17.18
N GLU A 249 -7.09 -12.87 16.35
CA GLU A 249 -8.13 -13.85 16.64
C GLU A 249 -7.59 -15.27 16.61
N ALA A 250 -8.06 -16.10 17.53
CA ALA A 250 -7.84 -17.56 17.52
C ALA A 250 -9.07 -18.23 16.92
N LEU A 251 -8.86 -18.97 15.87
CA LEU A 251 -9.88 -19.63 15.08
C LEU A 251 -9.61 -21.14 15.09
N ALA A 252 -10.67 -21.92 14.98
CA ALA A 252 -10.58 -23.36 14.83
C ALA A 252 -11.12 -23.77 13.46
N ALA A 253 -10.49 -24.76 12.86
CA ALA A 253 -10.86 -25.35 11.60
C ALA A 253 -10.94 -26.85 11.75
N ASP A 254 -12.10 -27.32 12.16
CA ASP A 254 -12.39 -28.75 12.38
C ASP A 254 -12.44 -29.54 11.08
N ASP A 255 -12.64 -28.84 9.98
CA ASP A 255 -12.76 -29.37 8.63
C ASP A 255 -12.28 -28.32 7.59
N PRO A 256 -12.14 -28.68 6.31
CA PRO A 256 -11.76 -27.74 5.26
C PRO A 256 -12.68 -26.53 5.09
N GLU A 257 -13.97 -26.68 5.39
CA GLU A 257 -14.95 -25.57 5.34
C GLU A 257 -14.76 -24.61 6.52
N GLY A 258 -14.50 -25.15 7.72
CA GLY A 258 -14.13 -24.38 8.91
C GLY A 258 -12.89 -23.53 8.67
N LEU A 259 -11.86 -24.10 8.06
CA LEU A 259 -10.65 -23.37 7.69
C LEU A 259 -10.96 -22.25 6.67
N ALA A 260 -11.82 -22.50 5.67
CA ALA A 260 -12.22 -21.48 4.72
C ALA A 260 -12.99 -20.32 5.39
N ARG A 261 -13.87 -20.63 6.36
CA ARG A 261 -14.58 -19.61 7.16
C ARG A 261 -13.61 -18.78 7.99
N SER A 262 -12.63 -19.42 8.62
CA SER A 262 -11.60 -18.77 9.44
C SER A 262 -10.77 -17.78 8.61
N LEU A 263 -10.29 -18.19 7.45
CA LEU A 263 -9.54 -17.31 6.54
C LEU A 263 -10.40 -16.16 6.00
N ALA A 264 -11.69 -16.37 5.73
CA ALA A 264 -12.60 -15.32 5.32
C ALA A 264 -12.89 -14.31 6.45
N SER A 265 -12.89 -14.75 7.71
CA SER A 265 -13.01 -13.86 8.87
C SER A 265 -11.80 -12.95 8.98
N ILE A 266 -10.58 -13.50 8.92
CA ILE A 266 -9.33 -12.73 8.92
C ILE A 266 -9.29 -11.73 7.75
N ASP A 267 -9.76 -12.12 6.57
CA ASP A 267 -9.82 -11.22 5.40
C ASP A 267 -10.69 -9.99 5.68
N ARG A 268 -11.84 -10.16 6.32
CA ARG A 268 -12.72 -9.05 6.70
C ARG A 268 -12.10 -8.15 7.76
N LEU A 269 -11.54 -8.72 8.80
CA LEU A 269 -10.94 -7.98 9.91
C LEU A 269 -9.81 -7.06 9.43
N GLU A 270 -8.88 -7.61 8.65
CA GLU A 270 -7.72 -6.86 8.20
C GLU A 270 -8.06 -5.79 7.15
N LYS A 271 -9.06 -6.01 6.30
CA LYS A 271 -9.54 -4.99 5.36
C LYS A 271 -10.31 -3.86 6.03
N THR A 272 -11.02 -4.14 7.13
CA THR A 272 -11.86 -3.15 7.81
C THR A 272 -11.05 -2.21 8.71
N THR A 273 -9.93 -2.69 9.26
CA THR A 273 -9.11 -1.93 10.23
C THR A 273 -8.19 -0.89 9.60
N LEU A 274 -8.05 -0.89 8.28
CA LEU A 274 -7.15 0.03 7.61
C LEU A 274 -7.87 1.31 7.19
N PRO A 275 -7.42 2.51 7.65
CA PRO A 275 -7.93 3.76 7.14
C PRO A 275 -7.56 3.88 5.65
N VAL A 276 -8.56 4.02 4.80
CA VAL A 276 -8.38 4.31 3.39
C VAL A 276 -8.11 5.80 3.23
N ASP A 277 -6.86 6.21 3.30
CA ASP A 277 -6.48 7.54 2.82
C ASP A 277 -6.45 7.47 1.29
N PRO A 278 -7.32 8.20 0.58
CA PRO A 278 -7.27 8.20 -0.87
C PRO A 278 -5.93 8.79 -1.30
N PRO A 279 -5.13 8.11 -2.16
CA PRO A 279 -3.95 8.71 -2.74
C PRO A 279 -4.40 9.93 -3.55
N THR A 280 -3.86 11.08 -3.23
CA THR A 280 -4.09 12.32 -3.98
C THR A 280 -3.00 12.45 -5.03
N GLU A 281 -3.31 12.13 -6.28
CA GLU A 281 -2.45 12.56 -7.39
C GLU A 281 -2.75 14.04 -7.69
N GLY A 282 -1.75 14.87 -7.50
CA GLY A 282 -1.82 16.29 -7.85
C GLY A 282 -1.33 16.49 -9.29
N GLU A 283 -2.22 16.88 -10.22
CA GLU A 283 -1.80 17.42 -11.50
C GLU A 283 -1.38 18.88 -11.32
N ALA A 284 -0.12 19.18 -11.63
CA ALA A 284 0.41 20.53 -11.58
C ALA A 284 -0.20 21.38 -12.72
N LEU A 285 -1.22 22.17 -12.37
CA LEU A 285 -1.86 23.10 -13.32
C LEU A 285 -0.98 24.32 -13.66
N GLY A 286 0.08 24.55 -12.89
CA GLY A 286 0.99 25.70 -13.05
C GLY A 286 1.62 25.79 -14.45
N ARG A 287 1.96 24.64 -15.07
CA ARG A 287 2.49 24.61 -16.45
C ARG A 287 1.48 25.10 -17.49
N TRP A 288 0.20 24.81 -17.33
CA TRP A 288 -0.86 25.29 -18.21
C TRP A 288 -1.10 26.80 -18.05
N ALA A 289 -1.03 27.30 -16.81
CA ALA A 289 -1.09 28.72 -16.52
C ALA A 289 0.13 29.47 -17.09
N LEU A 290 1.34 28.91 -17.05
CA LEU A 290 2.50 29.46 -17.74
C LEU A 290 2.33 29.48 -19.25
N PHE A 291 1.75 28.46 -19.85
CA PHE A 291 1.45 28.44 -21.29
C PHE A 291 0.47 29.54 -21.69
N ALA A 292 -0.58 29.75 -20.89
CA ALA A 292 -1.54 30.84 -21.06
C ALA A 292 -0.86 32.21 -20.92
N ALA A 293 0.07 32.39 -19.98
CA ALA A 293 0.82 33.61 -19.79
C ALA A 293 1.71 33.94 -21.00
N VAL A 294 2.37 32.93 -21.58
CA VAL A 294 3.18 33.09 -22.81
C VAL A 294 2.29 33.54 -23.99
N LEU A 295 1.12 32.91 -24.18
CA LEU A 295 0.19 33.29 -25.24
C LEU A 295 -0.32 34.74 -25.09
N LEU A 296 -0.59 35.18 -23.84
CA LEU A 296 -0.99 36.57 -23.56
C LEU A 296 0.16 37.58 -23.76
N ALA A 297 1.41 37.15 -23.62
CA ALA A 297 2.57 38.00 -23.80
C ALA A 297 2.91 38.24 -25.30
N LEU A 298 2.57 37.31 -26.20
CA LEU A 298 2.89 37.38 -27.63
C LEU A 298 2.43 38.69 -28.30
N PRO A 299 1.17 39.19 -28.16
CA PRO A 299 0.73 40.40 -28.75
C PRO A 299 1.44 41.65 -28.21
N LEU A 300 1.82 41.63 -26.93
CA LEU A 300 2.62 42.69 -26.30
C LEU A 300 4.04 42.75 -26.88
N GLY A 301 4.68 41.58 -27.08
CA GLY A 301 6.02 41.46 -27.68
C GLY A 301 6.01 41.97 -29.14
N PHE A 302 4.98 41.60 -29.91
CA PHE A 302 4.82 42.02 -31.30
C PHE A 302 4.62 43.55 -31.45
N ASP A 303 3.83 44.19 -30.58
CA ASP A 303 3.61 45.64 -30.60
C ASP A 303 4.89 46.40 -30.21
N LEU A 304 5.66 45.90 -29.26
CA LEU A 304 6.98 46.42 -28.86
C LEU A 304 8.00 46.33 -30.01
N ALA A 305 8.07 45.21 -30.70
CA ALA A 305 8.96 45.02 -31.85
C ALA A 305 8.61 45.96 -33.00
N ARG A 306 7.28 46.14 -33.29
CA ARG A 306 6.80 47.04 -34.31
C ARG A 306 7.09 48.51 -34.01
N LYS A 307 7.02 48.94 -32.74
CA LYS A 307 7.38 50.32 -32.33
C LYS A 307 8.88 50.55 -32.39
N ARG A 308 9.73 49.58 -32.08
CA ARG A 308 11.20 49.68 -32.23
C ARG A 308 11.61 49.75 -33.72
N GLY A 309 10.97 49.00 -34.61
CA GLY A 309 11.24 49.04 -36.05
C GLY A 309 10.84 50.35 -36.75
N LYS A 310 9.97 51.17 -36.13
CA LYS A 310 9.56 52.50 -36.65
C LYS A 310 10.41 53.63 -36.11
N ALA A 311 11.25 53.44 -35.10
CA ALA A 311 12.23 54.42 -34.66
C ALA A 311 13.37 54.47 -35.70
N ARG A 312 13.30 55.40 -36.65
CA ARG A 312 14.41 55.67 -37.54
C ARG A 312 15.62 56.06 -36.73
N PRO A 313 16.79 55.47 -37.03
CA PRO A 313 18.04 55.88 -36.34
C PRO A 313 18.32 57.36 -36.62
N ALA A 314 18.64 58.10 -35.57
CA ALA A 314 18.84 59.57 -35.59
C ALA A 314 19.92 60.05 -36.61
N TRP A 315 20.74 59.15 -37.15
CA TRP A 315 21.77 59.46 -38.15
C TRP A 315 21.23 59.60 -39.58
N MET A 316 19.97 59.26 -39.84
CA MET A 316 19.31 59.49 -41.16
C MET A 316 18.63 60.87 -41.30
N ALA A 317 18.65 61.69 -40.26
CA ALA A 317 18.27 63.09 -40.35
C ALA A 317 19.56 63.93 -40.63
N GLY A 318 20.05 63.86 -41.84
CA GLY A 318 21.14 64.72 -42.30
C GLY A 318 20.65 66.22 -42.44
N PRO A 319 21.62 67.16 -42.54
CA PRO A 319 21.38 68.57 -42.40
C PRO A 319 20.46 69.16 -43.47
#